data_dd002a9c6824d2008fcdee9f0f60560d
#
_entry.id   dd002a9c6824d2008fcdee9f0f60560d
#
_cell.length_a   1.000
_cell.length_b   1.000
_cell.length_c   1.000
_cell.angle_alpha   90.00
_cell.angle_beta   90.00
_cell.angle_gamma   90.00
#
_symmetry.space_group_name_H-M   'P 1'
#
loop_
_entity.id
_entity.type
_entity.pdbx_description
1 polymer ?
#
loop_
_entity_poly.entity_id
_entity_poly.type
_entity_poly.pdbx_seq_one_letter_code
_entity_poly.pdbx_strand_id
1 'polypeptide(L)'
;MDRFVGKDYNLPMAYIKKAPASNYHRQPRRPNLVSGCPLTAALAAIGGKWKLIIVYWLAESPKHFAALRRAMPGISQKVLTQQLRELISDGIVQRQPQGAIPAPVEYSLTDYGRSVLPLVEDVRRWGRAHMERLTPPPS
;
A
#
# COMPACT_ATOMS: atom_id res chain seq x y z
N MET A 1 -1.62 -2.53 19.99
CA MET A 1 -1.45 -3.63 19.04
C MET A 1 -2.77 -4.26 18.69
N ASP A 2 -3.55 -4.65 19.68
CA ASP A 2 -4.79 -5.38 19.47
C ASP A 2 -5.87 -4.60 18.77
N ARG A 3 -5.82 -3.29 18.81
CA ARG A 3 -6.80 -2.47 18.12
C ARG A 3 -6.78 -2.64 16.60
N PHE A 4 -5.69 -3.15 16.05
CA PHE A 4 -5.62 -3.48 14.63
C PHE A 4 -6.02 -4.91 14.36
N VAL A 5 -5.99 -5.76 15.39
CA VAL A 5 -6.25 -7.18 15.22
C VAL A 5 -7.74 -7.50 15.35
N GLY A 6 -8.44 -6.97 16.32
CA GLY A 6 -9.81 -7.36 16.57
C GLY A 6 -10.84 -6.57 15.77
N LYS A 7 -10.67 -5.27 15.74
CA LYS A 7 -11.68 -4.38 15.17
C LYS A 7 -11.56 -4.23 13.66
N ASP A 8 -10.34 -4.14 13.19
CA ASP A 8 -10.13 -3.74 11.80
C ASP A 8 -10.33 -4.88 10.82
N TYR A 9 -10.16 -6.12 11.28
CA TYR A 9 -10.41 -7.26 10.42
C TYR A 9 -11.89 -7.50 10.15
N ASN A 10 -12.75 -6.97 10.97
CA ASN A 10 -14.19 -7.04 10.73
C ASN A 10 -14.69 -5.92 9.82
N LEU A 11 -13.86 -4.92 9.59
CA LEU A 11 -14.20 -3.82 8.72
C LEU A 11 -13.95 -4.07 7.24
N PRO A 12 -13.06 -4.99 6.82
CA PRO A 12 -12.72 -5.09 5.41
C PRO A 12 -13.92 -5.28 4.48
N MET A 13 -14.91 -6.02 4.89
CA MET A 13 -16.09 -6.24 4.07
C MET A 13 -16.92 -4.97 3.93
N ALA A 14 -17.16 -4.26 5.02
CA ALA A 14 -17.86 -2.99 4.98
C ALA A 14 -17.05 -1.94 4.23
N TYR A 15 -15.74 -1.99 4.39
CA TYR A 15 -14.84 -1.07 3.73
C TYR A 15 -14.80 -1.32 2.23
N ILE A 16 -14.75 -2.57 1.82
CA ILE A 16 -14.78 -2.94 0.40
C ILE A 16 -16.07 -2.45 -0.26
N LYS A 17 -17.17 -2.47 0.48
CA LYS A 17 -18.44 -1.93 -0.01
C LYS A 17 -18.42 -0.41 -0.17
N LYS A 18 -17.62 0.26 0.65
CA LYS A 18 -17.46 1.72 0.59
C LYS A 18 -16.35 2.16 -0.33
N ALA A 19 -15.47 1.24 -0.67
CA ALA A 19 -14.45 1.55 -1.64
C ALA A 19 -15.14 2.08 -2.88
N PRO A 20 -14.75 3.25 -3.38
CA PRO A 20 -15.37 3.77 -4.57
C PRO A 20 -15.36 2.67 -5.61
N ALA A 21 -16.50 2.46 -6.24
CA ALA A 21 -16.56 1.60 -7.37
C ALA A 21 -15.50 2.11 -8.33
N SER A 22 -14.32 1.60 -8.18
CA SER A 22 -13.26 1.97 -9.08
C SER A 22 -13.73 1.52 -10.44
N ASN A 23 -13.59 2.39 -11.39
CA ASN A 23 -13.80 2.05 -12.79
C ASN A 23 -12.82 0.97 -13.25
N TYR A 24 -12.11 0.41 -12.32
CA TYR A 24 -11.27 -0.74 -12.58
C TYR A 24 -12.19 -1.96 -12.60
N HIS A 25 -12.60 -2.33 -13.78
CA HIS A 25 -13.37 -3.56 -14.00
C HIS A 25 -12.58 -4.80 -13.64
N ARG A 26 -11.52 -4.64 -12.93
CA ARG A 26 -10.69 -5.75 -12.54
C ARG A 26 -11.24 -6.35 -11.27
N GLN A 27 -11.48 -7.63 -11.30
CA GLN A 27 -11.79 -8.36 -10.10
C GLN A 27 -10.72 -8.09 -9.06
N PRO A 28 -11.11 -7.71 -7.85
CA PRO A 28 -10.13 -7.56 -6.80
C PRO A 28 -9.32 -8.84 -6.68
N ARG A 29 -8.03 -8.70 -6.50
CA ARG A 29 -7.21 -9.86 -6.27
C ARG A 29 -7.72 -10.55 -5.02
N ARG A 30 -8.05 -11.80 -5.17
CA ARG A 30 -8.53 -12.57 -4.03
C ARG A 30 -7.32 -12.97 -3.20
N PRO A 31 -7.25 -12.55 -1.93
CA PRO A 31 -6.24 -13.13 -1.07
C PRO A 31 -6.46 -14.64 -1.02
N ASN A 32 -5.40 -15.37 -0.80
CA ASN A 32 -5.51 -16.81 -0.69
C ASN A 32 -6.17 -17.19 0.64
N LEU A 33 -7.46 -16.95 0.71
CA LEU A 33 -8.23 -17.23 1.92
C LEU A 33 -8.45 -18.72 2.10
N VAL A 34 -8.20 -19.51 1.06
CA VAL A 34 -8.34 -20.95 1.12
C VAL A 34 -7.42 -21.56 2.16
N SER A 35 -6.23 -20.97 2.32
CA SER A 35 -5.28 -21.47 3.32
C SER A 35 -5.66 -21.09 4.74
N GLY A 36 -6.52 -20.08 4.92
CA GLY A 36 -6.86 -19.56 6.24
C GLY A 36 -5.70 -18.89 6.96
N CYS A 37 -4.59 -18.63 6.29
CA CYS A 37 -3.40 -18.07 6.90
C CYS A 37 -3.42 -16.54 6.82
N PRO A 38 -3.51 -15.82 7.96
CA PRO A 38 -3.50 -14.36 7.92
C PRO A 38 -2.24 -13.78 7.30
N LEU A 39 -1.11 -14.42 7.49
CA LEU A 39 0.14 -13.94 6.90
C LEU A 39 0.10 -14.05 5.37
N THR A 40 -0.45 -15.14 4.84
CA THR A 40 -0.63 -15.29 3.40
C THR A 40 -1.54 -14.19 2.84
N ALA A 41 -2.64 -13.91 3.54
CA ALA A 41 -3.56 -12.86 3.14
C ALA A 41 -2.88 -11.49 3.14
N ALA A 42 -2.11 -11.19 4.18
CA ALA A 42 -1.38 -9.94 4.27
C ALA A 42 -0.37 -9.79 3.12
N LEU A 43 0.42 -10.82 2.88
CA LEU A 43 1.43 -10.76 1.83
C LEU A 43 0.79 -10.69 0.43
N ALA A 44 -0.40 -11.24 0.25
CA ALA A 44 -1.12 -11.08 -1.00
C ALA A 44 -1.49 -9.62 -1.26
N ALA A 45 -1.80 -8.86 -0.21
CA ALA A 45 -2.22 -7.47 -0.33
C ALA A 45 -1.04 -6.49 -0.37
N ILE A 46 -0.01 -6.72 0.43
CA ILE A 46 1.07 -5.76 0.62
C ILE A 46 2.46 -6.35 0.41
N GLY A 47 2.55 -7.57 -0.08
CA GLY A 47 3.83 -8.20 -0.32
C GLY A 47 4.53 -7.69 -1.57
N GLY A 48 5.71 -8.20 -1.80
CA GLY A 48 6.56 -7.78 -2.91
C GLY A 48 7.49 -6.65 -2.50
N LYS A 49 8.20 -6.13 -3.49
CA LYS A 49 9.25 -5.15 -3.23
C LYS A 49 8.71 -3.74 -2.98
N TRP A 50 7.60 -3.35 -3.63
CA TRP A 50 7.27 -1.94 -3.78
C TRP A 50 6.07 -1.46 -2.97
N LYS A 51 5.13 -2.34 -2.62
CA LYS A 51 3.85 -1.89 -2.05
C LYS A 51 3.98 -1.19 -0.71
N LEU A 52 4.76 -1.73 0.21
CA LEU A 52 4.97 -1.06 1.49
C LEU A 52 5.72 0.26 1.32
N ILE A 53 6.59 0.34 0.32
CA ILE A 53 7.30 1.60 0.02
C ILE A 53 6.31 2.65 -0.49
N ILE A 54 5.38 2.26 -1.35
CA ILE A 54 4.33 3.17 -1.82
C ILE A 54 3.51 3.68 -0.65
N VAL A 55 3.08 2.79 0.23
CA VAL A 55 2.30 3.17 1.41
C VAL A 55 3.09 4.16 2.28
N TYR A 56 4.37 3.89 2.47
CA TYR A 56 5.24 4.77 3.25
C TYR A 56 5.26 6.20 2.69
N TRP A 57 5.45 6.35 1.38
CA TRP A 57 5.51 7.67 0.77
C TRP A 57 4.16 8.37 0.76
N LEU A 58 3.07 7.64 0.57
CA LEU A 58 1.73 8.22 0.60
C LEU A 58 1.27 8.56 2.01
N ALA A 59 1.89 7.98 3.04
CA ALA A 59 1.60 8.36 4.42
C ALA A 59 1.99 9.81 4.72
N GLU A 60 3.02 10.30 4.05
CA GLU A 60 3.47 11.67 4.21
C GLU A 60 2.45 12.66 3.67
N SER A 61 1.98 12.44 2.45
CA SER A 61 1.00 13.29 1.79
C SER A 61 0.50 12.60 0.52
N PRO A 62 -0.66 13.00 0.02
CA PRO A 62 -1.06 12.59 -1.33
C PRO A 62 -0.02 13.02 -2.36
N LYS A 63 0.13 12.25 -3.41
CA LYS A 63 1.13 12.51 -4.44
C LYS A 63 0.61 12.20 -5.83
N HIS A 64 1.03 13.02 -6.78
CA HIS A 64 0.86 12.71 -8.20
C HIS A 64 1.82 11.59 -8.59
N PHE A 65 1.49 10.93 -9.68
CA PHE A 65 2.27 9.78 -10.16
C PHE A 65 3.76 10.10 -10.31
N ALA A 66 4.07 11.22 -10.95
CA ALA A 66 5.47 11.58 -11.20
C ALA A 66 6.24 11.83 -9.90
N ALA A 67 5.60 12.48 -8.92
CA ALA A 67 6.22 12.73 -7.63
C ALA A 67 6.49 11.43 -6.88
N LEU A 68 5.52 10.52 -6.91
CA LEU A 68 5.68 9.23 -6.27
C LEU A 68 6.81 8.43 -6.93
N ARG A 69 6.86 8.44 -8.25
CA ARG A 69 7.92 7.73 -8.97
C ARG A 69 9.31 8.29 -8.65
N ARG A 70 9.42 9.62 -8.54
CA ARG A 70 10.70 10.24 -8.17
C ARG A 70 11.17 9.82 -6.78
N ALA A 71 10.22 9.58 -5.88
CA ALA A 71 10.54 9.13 -4.51
C ALA A 71 11.00 7.67 -4.47
N MET A 72 10.82 6.94 -5.55
CA MET A 72 11.08 5.49 -5.60
C MET A 72 12.09 5.16 -6.69
N PRO A 73 13.37 5.47 -6.49
CA PRO A 73 14.38 5.22 -7.52
C PRO A 73 14.41 3.75 -7.94
N GLY A 74 14.51 3.54 -9.24
CA GLY A 74 14.57 2.20 -9.79
C GLY A 74 13.24 1.59 -10.20
N ILE A 75 12.12 2.21 -9.83
CA ILE A 75 10.83 1.69 -10.26
C ILE A 75 10.49 2.18 -11.66
N SER A 76 10.01 1.28 -12.51
CA SER A 76 9.55 1.66 -13.84
C SER A 76 8.12 2.19 -13.77
N GLN A 77 7.75 2.97 -14.79
CA GLN A 77 6.37 3.46 -14.92
C GLN A 77 5.38 2.29 -14.95
N LYS A 78 5.72 1.24 -15.69
CA LYS A 78 4.85 0.07 -15.80
C LYS A 78 4.63 -0.61 -14.45
N VAL A 79 5.70 -0.81 -13.70
CA VAL A 79 5.61 -1.47 -12.40
C VAL A 79 4.85 -0.61 -11.41
N LEU A 80 5.13 0.70 -11.35
CA LEU A 80 4.41 1.58 -10.44
C LEU A 80 2.90 1.60 -10.77
N THR A 81 2.57 1.70 -12.04
CA THR A 81 1.17 1.64 -12.49
C THR A 81 0.50 0.36 -12.00
N GLN A 82 1.17 -0.77 -12.17
CA GLN A 82 0.61 -2.07 -11.77
C GLN A 82 0.45 -2.16 -10.26
N GLN A 83 1.46 -1.73 -9.50
CA GLN A 83 1.39 -1.77 -8.04
C GLN A 83 0.28 -0.87 -7.51
N LEU A 84 0.13 0.33 -8.07
CA LEU A 84 -0.95 1.23 -7.67
C LEU A 84 -2.32 0.63 -7.97
N ARG A 85 -2.48 0.01 -9.13
CA ARG A 85 -3.75 -0.66 -9.46
C ARG A 85 -4.10 -1.74 -8.47
N GLU A 86 -3.12 -2.52 -8.05
CA GLU A 86 -3.36 -3.58 -7.09
C GLU A 86 -3.72 -3.03 -5.71
N LEU A 87 -3.01 -1.99 -5.27
CA LEU A 87 -3.32 -1.34 -4.00
C LEU A 87 -4.69 -0.68 -4.01
N ILE A 88 -5.08 -0.10 -5.13
CA ILE A 88 -6.42 0.47 -5.28
C ILE A 88 -7.47 -0.63 -5.24
N SER A 89 -7.22 -1.72 -5.95
CA SER A 89 -8.13 -2.87 -5.95
C SER A 89 -8.33 -3.46 -4.56
N ASP A 90 -7.30 -3.43 -3.72
CA ASP A 90 -7.38 -3.93 -2.35
C ASP A 90 -7.88 -2.87 -1.36
N GLY A 91 -8.22 -1.68 -1.82
CA GLY A 91 -8.78 -0.64 -0.97
C GLY A 91 -7.77 0.10 -0.10
N ILE A 92 -6.48 -0.07 -0.37
CA ILE A 92 -5.40 0.54 0.42
C ILE A 92 -5.08 1.94 -0.07
N VAL A 93 -5.13 2.15 -1.36
CA VAL A 93 -4.86 3.43 -2.02
C VAL A 93 -6.10 3.86 -2.78
N GLN A 94 -6.32 5.16 -2.84
CA GLN A 94 -7.35 5.74 -3.68
C GLN A 94 -6.73 6.72 -4.67
N ARG A 95 -7.40 6.90 -5.78
CA ARG A 95 -7.00 7.73 -6.88
C ARG A 95 -8.07 8.79 -7.09
N GLN A 96 -7.69 10.05 -7.04
CA GLN A 96 -8.65 11.14 -7.19
C GLN A 96 -8.18 12.13 -8.23
N PRO A 97 -9.03 12.44 -9.22
CA PRO A 97 -8.75 13.55 -10.13
C PRO A 97 -8.81 14.87 -9.37
N GLN A 98 -7.93 15.79 -9.71
CA GLN A 98 -7.84 17.11 -9.10
C GLN A 98 -8.20 18.15 -10.15
N GLY A 99 -9.31 18.86 -9.93
CA GLY A 99 -9.69 19.98 -10.78
C GLY A 99 -10.45 19.59 -12.05
N ALA A 100 -10.43 20.49 -13.03
CA ALA A 100 -11.17 20.32 -14.28
C ALA A 100 -10.49 19.31 -15.20
N ILE A 101 -11.24 18.84 -16.21
CA ILE A 101 -10.74 17.84 -17.16
C ILE A 101 -9.91 18.54 -18.27
N PRO A 102 -8.71 18.05 -18.63
CA PRO A 102 -8.04 16.90 -18.06
C PRO A 102 -7.47 17.24 -16.68
N ALA A 103 -7.80 16.44 -15.71
CA ALA A 103 -7.41 16.69 -14.32
C ALA A 103 -6.17 15.89 -13.99
N PRO A 104 -5.19 16.49 -13.30
CA PRO A 104 -4.12 15.71 -12.70
C PRO A 104 -4.72 14.74 -11.69
N VAL A 105 -4.08 13.60 -11.54
CA VAL A 105 -4.55 12.54 -10.65
C VAL A 105 -3.64 12.46 -9.45
N GLU A 106 -4.25 12.42 -8.29
CA GLU A 106 -3.54 12.32 -7.03
C GLU A 106 -3.84 10.99 -6.36
N TYR A 107 -2.81 10.38 -5.82
CA TYR A 107 -2.92 9.11 -5.07
C TYR A 107 -2.78 9.39 -3.60
N SER A 108 -3.58 8.73 -2.78
CA SER A 108 -3.53 8.88 -1.34
C SER A 108 -3.94 7.58 -0.66
N LEU A 109 -3.61 7.47 0.61
CA LEU A 109 -4.05 6.32 1.40
C LEU A 109 -5.53 6.49 1.75
N THR A 110 -6.24 5.38 1.73
CA THR A 110 -7.59 5.32 2.29
C THR A 110 -7.47 5.18 3.82
N ASP A 111 -8.60 5.32 4.52
CA ASP A 111 -8.62 5.04 5.96
C ASP A 111 -8.17 3.60 6.24
N TYR A 112 -8.63 2.67 5.43
CA TYR A 112 -8.17 1.28 5.54
C TYR A 112 -6.68 1.16 5.28
N GLY A 113 -6.16 1.87 4.28
CA GLY A 113 -4.73 1.87 3.97
C GLY A 113 -3.87 2.37 5.11
N ARG A 114 -4.39 3.29 5.92
CA ARG A 114 -3.65 3.79 7.08
C ARG A 114 -3.43 2.72 8.14
N SER A 115 -4.25 1.68 8.15
CA SER A 115 -4.07 0.56 9.08
C SER A 115 -2.77 -0.22 8.80
N VAL A 116 -2.18 -0.03 7.62
CA VAL A 116 -0.91 -0.67 7.26
C VAL A 116 0.29 0.07 7.87
N LEU A 117 0.12 1.33 8.29
CA LEU A 117 1.24 2.15 8.75
C LEU A 117 2.00 1.60 9.94
N PRO A 118 1.38 1.03 10.97
CA PRO A 118 2.14 0.40 12.05
C PRO A 118 3.06 -0.71 11.54
N LEU A 119 2.60 -1.48 10.57
CA LEU A 119 3.42 -2.52 9.96
C LEU A 119 4.59 -1.92 9.20
N VAL A 120 4.35 -0.85 8.44
CA VAL A 120 5.43 -0.15 7.72
C VAL A 120 6.52 0.28 8.69
N GLU A 121 6.13 0.85 9.83
CA GLU A 121 7.10 1.28 10.85
C GLU A 121 7.86 0.11 11.44
N ASP A 122 7.19 -1.01 11.72
CA ASP A 122 7.86 -2.20 12.23
C ASP A 122 8.87 -2.75 11.22
N VAL A 123 8.49 -2.80 9.96
CA VAL A 123 9.40 -3.28 8.91
C VAL A 123 10.58 -2.33 8.73
N ARG A 124 10.33 -1.00 8.79
CA ARG A 124 11.42 -0.02 8.72
C ARG A 124 12.41 -0.18 9.87
N ARG A 125 11.89 -0.38 11.06
CA ARG A 125 12.74 -0.56 12.24
C ARG A 125 13.60 -1.80 12.12
N TRP A 126 13.00 -2.90 11.70
CA TRP A 126 13.76 -4.12 11.45
C TRP A 126 14.81 -3.91 10.37
N GLY A 127 14.41 -3.22 9.28
CA GLY A 127 15.30 -2.94 8.17
C GLY A 127 16.50 -2.10 8.57
N ARG A 128 16.30 -1.10 9.44
CA ARG A 128 17.39 -0.27 9.92
C ARG A 128 18.40 -1.11 10.70
N ALA A 129 17.93 -1.94 11.61
CA ALA A 129 18.81 -2.84 12.35
C ALA A 129 19.55 -3.80 11.44
N HIS A 130 18.86 -4.29 10.40
CA HIS A 130 19.46 -5.18 9.41
C HIS A 130 20.55 -4.46 8.61
N MET A 131 20.32 -3.21 8.23
CA MET A 131 21.35 -2.41 7.54
C MET A 131 22.60 -2.24 8.39
N GLU A 132 22.42 -1.97 9.67
CA GLU A 132 23.54 -1.86 10.60
C GLU A 132 24.35 -3.16 10.66
N ARG A 133 23.65 -4.29 10.65
CA ARG A 133 24.29 -5.59 10.65
C ARG A 133 25.10 -5.84 9.37
N LEU A 134 24.61 -5.33 8.24
CA LEU A 134 25.28 -5.49 6.95
C LEU A 134 26.45 -4.53 6.76
N THR A 135 26.51 -3.44 7.53
CA THR A 135 27.57 -2.47 7.43
C THR A 135 28.76 -2.97 8.25
N PRO A 136 29.94 -3.14 7.61
CA PRO A 136 31.13 -3.58 8.37
C PRO A 136 31.47 -2.55 9.45
N PRO A 137 31.95 -2.99 10.62
CA PRO A 137 32.37 -2.05 11.65
C PRO A 137 33.56 -1.22 11.14
N PRO A 138 33.68 0.03 11.61
CA PRO A 138 34.84 0.85 11.25
C PRO A 138 36.12 0.21 11.72
N SER A 139 37.13 0.25 10.87
CA SER A 139 38.43 -0.33 11.15
C SER A 139 39.17 0.44 12.24
#